data_6ef693510df5e30dc84a4ad7cc29c476
#
_entry.id   6ef693510df5e30dc84a4ad7cc29c476
#
_cell.length_a   1.000
_cell.length_b   1.000
_cell.length_c   1.000
_cell.angle_alpha   90.00
_cell.angle_beta   90.00
_cell.angle_gamma   90.00
#
_symmetry.space_group_name_H-M   'P 1'
#
loop_
_entity.id
_entity.type
_entity.pdbx_description
1 polymer ?
#
loop_
_entity_poly.entity_id
_entity_poly.type
_entity_poly.pdbx_seq_one_letter_code
_entity_poly.pdbx_strand_id
1 'polypeptide(L)'
;MRGKDVAMGIATALLLFVVVAIVLLGATAYTPSREIRPLAKFYLEYCMNVFNKDWWAASPEAVTSMLWDYRGIDTYYETSVFFLAIISGVALFRIVEVKLGAEGKKEGKELGLSLIVKTSTRIVFPLILIVAVSVALHGHLTPGGGFQAGSILAVGPLLLIAAFSRHFLGNRLRLSEDKCLTLRSIGLILIVLVIALPLIAGAVALMQNQPKPWSPTSPFPAYVGPLWISGSLFFLNVAEFLAVGAGFTLLFLLLSIPEEDFRRILGL
;
A
#
# COMPACT_ATOMS: atom_id res chain seq x y z
N MET A 1 4.57 -38.78 -17.49
CA MET A 1 5.33 -37.61 -16.97
C MET A 1 6.65 -37.55 -17.73
N ARG A 2 6.96 -36.40 -18.33
CA ARG A 2 8.26 -36.22 -19.01
C ARG A 2 9.36 -36.15 -17.96
N GLY A 3 10.56 -36.73 -18.25
CA GLY A 3 11.67 -36.73 -17.28
C GLY A 3 12.01 -35.33 -16.72
N LYS A 4 11.74 -34.26 -17.48
CA LYS A 4 11.86 -32.85 -17.05
C LYS A 4 10.90 -32.48 -15.92
N ASP A 5 9.66 -33.01 -15.93
CA ASP A 5 8.66 -32.69 -14.88
C ASP A 5 9.06 -33.34 -13.55
N VAL A 6 9.62 -34.57 -13.62
CA VAL A 6 10.15 -35.29 -12.43
C VAL A 6 11.36 -34.53 -11.88
N ALA A 7 12.30 -34.13 -12.74
CA ALA A 7 13.49 -33.38 -12.31
C ALA A 7 13.12 -32.05 -11.66
N MET A 8 12.15 -31.34 -12.23
CA MET A 8 11.65 -30.08 -11.68
C MET A 8 10.95 -30.29 -10.33
N GLY A 9 10.16 -31.36 -10.19
CA GLY A 9 9.53 -31.72 -8.91
C GLY A 9 10.56 -32.04 -7.82
N ILE A 10 11.60 -32.78 -8.14
CA ILE A 10 12.71 -33.09 -7.21
C ILE A 10 13.44 -31.79 -6.82
N ALA A 11 13.78 -30.93 -7.79
CA ALA A 11 14.47 -29.68 -7.51
C ALA A 11 13.63 -28.77 -6.59
N THR A 12 12.32 -28.67 -6.81
CA THR A 12 11.40 -27.91 -5.96
C THR A 12 11.33 -28.49 -4.54
N ALA A 13 11.24 -29.82 -4.42
CA ALA A 13 11.21 -30.48 -3.12
C ALA A 13 12.51 -30.26 -2.34
N LEU A 14 13.67 -30.35 -3.01
CA LEU A 14 14.97 -30.06 -2.41
C LEU A 14 15.08 -28.61 -1.96
N LEU A 15 14.63 -27.68 -2.77
CA LEU A 15 14.61 -26.24 -2.41
C LEU A 15 13.77 -26.01 -1.16
N LEU A 16 12.55 -26.55 -1.12
CA LEU A 16 11.66 -26.44 0.04
C LEU A 16 12.29 -27.07 1.29
N PHE A 17 12.92 -28.25 1.16
CA PHE A 17 13.62 -28.91 2.26
C PHE A 17 14.76 -28.03 2.80
N VAL A 18 15.58 -27.44 1.92
CA VAL A 18 16.67 -26.53 2.32
C VAL A 18 16.12 -25.31 3.03
N VAL A 19 15.07 -24.67 2.51
CA VAL A 19 14.44 -23.52 3.15
C VAL A 19 13.90 -23.86 4.54
N VAL A 20 13.19 -24.98 4.67
CA VAL A 20 12.67 -25.47 5.96
C VAL A 20 13.81 -25.77 6.93
N ALA A 21 14.88 -26.44 6.46
CA ALA A 21 16.05 -26.74 7.29
C ALA A 21 16.74 -25.46 7.78
N ILE A 22 16.92 -24.45 6.93
CA ILE A 22 17.50 -23.15 7.31
C ILE A 22 16.62 -22.48 8.36
N VAL A 23 15.30 -22.46 8.18
CA VAL A 23 14.36 -21.85 9.12
C VAL A 23 14.40 -22.58 10.46
N LEU A 24 14.39 -23.91 10.48
CA LEU A 24 14.46 -24.70 11.70
C LEU A 24 15.80 -24.55 12.42
N LEU A 25 16.91 -24.60 11.71
CA LEU A 25 18.25 -24.37 12.28
C LEU A 25 18.40 -22.94 12.76
N GLY A 26 17.90 -21.96 12.02
CA GLY A 26 17.86 -20.56 12.43
C GLY A 26 17.02 -20.35 13.68
N ALA A 27 15.83 -20.94 13.75
CA ALA A 27 14.96 -20.86 14.92
C ALA A 27 15.56 -21.55 16.16
N THR A 28 16.36 -22.59 15.98
CA THR A 28 17.04 -23.29 17.10
C THR A 28 18.36 -22.62 17.52
N ALA A 29 19.08 -22.01 16.57
CA ALA A 29 20.38 -21.33 16.85
C ALA A 29 20.21 -19.89 17.36
N TYR A 30 19.14 -19.21 16.96
CA TYR A 30 18.84 -17.83 17.33
C TYR A 30 17.53 -17.78 18.13
N THR A 31 17.51 -18.37 19.31
CA THR A 31 16.44 -18.04 20.27
C THR A 31 16.49 -16.54 20.51
N PRO A 32 15.39 -15.80 20.26
CA PRO A 32 15.36 -14.37 20.53
C PRO A 32 15.77 -14.11 21.99
N SER A 33 16.67 -13.17 22.20
CA SER A 33 16.98 -12.73 23.56
C SER A 33 15.69 -12.39 24.28
N ARG A 34 15.55 -12.79 25.55
CA ARG A 34 14.41 -12.36 26.38
C ARG A 34 14.46 -10.86 26.68
N GLU A 35 15.60 -10.24 26.47
CA GLU A 35 15.78 -8.80 26.65
C GLU A 35 15.45 -8.06 25.36
N ILE A 36 14.57 -7.07 25.48
CA ILE A 36 14.22 -6.16 24.39
C ILE A 36 15.43 -5.26 24.11
N ARG A 37 15.84 -5.14 22.86
CA ARG A 37 16.92 -4.23 22.46
C ARG A 37 16.61 -2.80 22.89
N PRO A 38 17.61 -2.01 23.35
CA PRO A 38 17.39 -0.66 23.86
C PRO A 38 16.58 0.25 22.95
N LEU A 39 16.84 0.20 21.63
CA LEU A 39 16.09 0.99 20.64
C LEU A 39 14.62 0.56 20.55
N ALA A 40 14.35 -0.74 20.55
CA ALA A 40 12.98 -1.24 20.52
C ALA A 40 12.22 -0.88 21.81
N LYS A 41 12.92 -0.93 22.96
CA LYS A 41 12.39 -0.50 24.25
C LYS A 41 12.02 0.99 24.21
N PHE A 42 12.88 1.84 23.64
CA PHE A 42 12.59 3.26 23.44
C PHE A 42 11.28 3.46 22.67
N TYR A 43 11.11 2.84 21.51
CA TYR A 43 9.88 2.99 20.73
C TYR A 43 8.64 2.52 21.49
N LEU A 44 8.71 1.37 22.17
CA LEU A 44 7.58 0.85 22.95
C LEU A 44 7.23 1.71 24.16
N GLU A 45 8.22 2.32 24.81
CA GLU A 45 8.02 3.18 25.97
C GLU A 45 7.44 4.55 25.60
N TYR A 46 7.84 5.10 24.44
CA TYR A 46 7.48 6.49 24.11
C TYR A 46 6.34 6.62 23.11
N CYS A 47 6.03 5.61 22.30
CA CYS A 47 4.94 5.73 21.33
C CYS A 47 3.61 6.10 22.00
N MET A 48 3.34 5.56 23.20
CA MET A 48 2.11 5.77 23.98
C MET A 48 2.38 6.13 25.45
N ASN A 49 3.38 6.95 25.73
CA ASN A 49 3.68 7.35 27.11
C ASN A 49 2.86 8.58 27.54
N VAL A 50 1.80 8.36 28.29
CA VAL A 50 0.94 9.44 28.81
C VAL A 50 1.58 10.23 29.96
N PHE A 51 2.59 9.67 30.64
CA PHE A 51 3.28 10.28 31.77
C PHE A 51 4.47 11.14 31.35
N ASN A 52 5.16 10.74 30.25
CA ASN A 52 6.24 11.51 29.67
C ASN A 52 5.95 11.73 28.18
N LYS A 53 5.63 12.98 27.83
CA LYS A 53 5.25 13.39 26.49
C LYS A 53 6.39 13.93 25.65
N ASP A 54 7.63 13.93 26.13
CA ASP A 54 8.77 14.51 25.43
C ASP A 54 8.99 13.89 24.04
N TRP A 55 8.78 12.57 23.93
CA TRP A 55 8.89 11.81 22.68
C TRP A 55 7.58 11.11 22.30
N TRP A 56 6.48 11.53 22.87
CA TRP A 56 5.20 10.91 22.68
C TRP A 56 4.70 11.01 21.22
N ALA A 57 4.34 9.89 20.61
CA ALA A 57 3.71 9.84 19.29
C ALA A 57 2.17 9.86 19.35
N ALA A 58 1.59 9.74 20.52
CA ALA A 58 0.14 9.64 20.76
C ALA A 58 -0.52 8.45 20.05
N SER A 59 0.22 7.38 19.80
CA SER A 59 -0.28 6.21 19.10
C SER A 59 0.12 4.93 19.84
N PRO A 60 -0.82 4.01 20.14
CA PRO A 60 -0.49 2.72 20.73
C PRO A 60 0.20 1.78 19.73
N GLU A 61 0.10 2.05 18.43
CA GLU A 61 0.74 1.27 17.39
C GLU A 61 2.19 1.78 17.19
N ALA A 62 3.14 1.00 17.69
CA ALA A 62 4.56 1.38 17.71
C ALA A 62 5.20 1.41 16.32
N VAL A 63 4.76 0.54 15.39
CA VAL A 63 5.34 0.48 14.03
C VAL A 63 4.91 1.71 13.23
N THR A 64 3.64 2.09 13.26
CA THR A 64 3.17 3.32 12.61
C THR A 64 3.82 4.57 13.22
N SER A 65 4.00 4.59 14.55
CA SER A 65 4.75 5.67 15.22
C SER A 65 6.19 5.75 14.73
N MET A 66 6.85 4.62 14.57
CA MET A 66 8.21 4.54 14.03
C MET A 66 8.27 5.04 12.59
N LEU A 67 7.34 4.58 11.74
CA LEU A 67 7.34 4.87 10.31
C LEU A 67 7.01 6.33 9.99
N TRP A 68 6.16 6.99 10.77
CA TRP A 68 5.67 8.32 10.44
C TRP A 68 6.07 9.44 11.42
N ASP A 69 6.36 9.14 12.70
CA ASP A 69 6.82 10.17 13.66
C ASP A 69 8.34 10.11 13.89
N TYR A 70 8.87 8.96 14.31
CA TYR A 70 10.30 8.87 14.66
C TYR A 70 11.24 8.79 13.45
N ARG A 71 10.80 8.14 12.36
CA ARG A 71 11.56 7.93 11.14
C ARG A 71 10.76 8.28 9.88
N GLY A 72 9.88 9.25 9.97
CA GLY A 72 8.96 9.60 8.91
C GLY A 72 9.61 9.94 7.56
N ILE A 73 10.84 10.42 7.57
CA ILE A 73 11.59 10.73 6.36
C ILE A 73 11.89 9.47 5.52
N ASP A 74 12.12 8.33 6.16
CA ASP A 74 12.35 7.06 5.47
C ASP A 74 11.10 6.66 4.67
N THR A 75 9.92 6.72 5.31
CA THR A 75 8.63 6.37 4.68
C THR A 75 8.26 7.37 3.57
N TYR A 76 8.62 8.64 3.73
CA TYR A 76 8.45 9.63 2.65
C TYR A 76 9.30 9.27 1.41
N TYR A 77 10.55 8.88 1.59
CA TYR A 77 11.40 8.43 0.48
C TYR A 77 10.91 7.11 -0.12
N GLU A 78 10.45 6.17 0.70
CA GLU A 78 9.86 4.90 0.27
C GLU A 78 8.64 5.14 -0.64
N THR A 79 7.74 6.02 -0.21
CA THR A 79 6.58 6.46 -1.01
C THR A 79 7.02 7.15 -2.30
N SER A 80 8.11 7.92 -2.27
CA SER A 80 8.66 8.60 -3.45
C SER A 80 9.25 7.60 -4.46
N VAL A 81 9.96 6.58 -4.01
CA VAL A 81 10.47 5.49 -4.88
C VAL A 81 9.31 4.69 -5.49
N PHE A 82 8.30 4.39 -4.70
CA PHE A 82 7.07 3.76 -5.21
C PHE A 82 6.38 4.64 -6.26
N PHE A 83 6.36 5.97 -6.06
CA PHE A 83 5.89 6.92 -7.06
C PHE A 83 6.66 6.81 -8.38
N LEU A 84 7.97 6.80 -8.33
CA LEU A 84 8.81 6.69 -9.52
C LEU A 84 8.58 5.35 -10.26
N ALA A 85 8.43 4.26 -9.53
CA ALA A 85 8.14 2.94 -10.12
C ALA A 85 6.80 2.95 -10.88
N ILE A 86 5.75 3.54 -10.31
CA ILE A 86 4.44 3.66 -10.98
C ILE A 86 4.54 4.53 -12.24
N ILE A 87 5.20 5.71 -12.17
CA ILE A 87 5.36 6.60 -13.32
C ILE A 87 6.19 5.93 -14.43
N SER A 88 7.23 5.19 -14.06
CA SER A 88 8.01 4.42 -15.02
C SER A 88 7.15 3.36 -15.73
N GLY A 89 6.31 2.65 -14.98
CA GLY A 89 5.33 1.71 -15.55
C GLY A 89 4.37 2.42 -16.53
N VAL A 90 3.76 3.54 -16.11
CA VAL A 90 2.89 4.34 -16.99
C VAL A 90 3.62 4.79 -18.24
N ALA A 91 4.87 5.26 -18.13
CA ALA A 91 5.65 5.72 -19.27
C ALA A 91 5.93 4.60 -20.29
N LEU A 92 6.22 3.37 -19.83
CA LEU A 92 6.42 2.21 -20.67
C LEU A 92 5.17 1.84 -21.48
N PHE A 93 3.99 1.91 -20.86
CA PHE A 93 2.72 1.53 -21.49
C PHE A 93 2.04 2.66 -22.27
N ARG A 94 2.48 3.92 -22.12
CA ARG A 94 1.84 5.09 -22.70
C ARG A 94 1.69 5.03 -24.23
N ILE A 95 2.69 4.52 -24.94
CA ILE A 95 2.65 4.41 -26.39
C ILE A 95 1.56 3.46 -26.83
N VAL A 96 1.43 2.33 -26.15
CA VAL A 96 0.42 1.30 -26.39
C VAL A 96 -0.97 1.86 -26.15
N GLU A 97 -1.16 2.55 -25.06
CA GLU A 97 -2.44 3.11 -24.63
C GLU A 97 -2.96 4.19 -25.60
N VAL A 98 -2.08 5.13 -25.99
CA VAL A 98 -2.43 6.19 -26.96
C VAL A 98 -2.84 5.59 -28.29
N LYS A 99 -2.14 4.57 -28.80
CA LYS A 99 -2.48 3.90 -30.07
C LYS A 99 -3.78 3.12 -29.97
N LEU A 100 -4.02 2.39 -28.85
CA LEU A 100 -5.31 1.71 -28.60
C LEU A 100 -6.48 2.69 -28.53
N GLY A 101 -6.29 3.84 -27.91
CA GLY A 101 -7.30 4.90 -27.86
C GLY A 101 -7.64 5.49 -29.22
N ALA A 102 -6.64 5.63 -30.10
CA ALA A 102 -6.82 6.17 -31.45
C ALA A 102 -7.53 5.18 -32.41
N GLU A 103 -7.35 3.88 -32.23
CA GLU A 103 -8.01 2.84 -33.06
C GLU A 103 -9.50 2.62 -32.72
N GLY A 104 -10.03 3.29 -31.71
CA GLY A 104 -11.38 3.08 -31.18
C GLY A 104 -11.46 1.79 -30.35
N LYS A 105 -12.21 1.85 -29.27
CA LYS A 105 -12.46 0.68 -28.41
C LYS A 105 -13.21 -0.39 -29.22
N LYS A 106 -12.52 -1.37 -29.77
CA LYS A 106 -13.18 -2.60 -30.19
C LYS A 106 -13.84 -3.20 -28.97
N GLU A 107 -15.16 -3.43 -29.02
CA GLU A 107 -15.87 -4.17 -27.98
C GLU A 107 -15.26 -5.57 -27.89
N GLY A 108 -14.27 -5.73 -27.04
CA GLY A 108 -13.74 -7.04 -26.69
C GLY A 108 -14.87 -7.83 -26.03
N LYS A 109 -15.12 -9.05 -26.50
CA LYS A 109 -16.03 -9.97 -25.80
C LYS A 109 -15.63 -10.02 -24.33
N GLU A 110 -16.59 -9.88 -23.43
CA GLU A 110 -16.39 -10.08 -22.00
C GLU A 110 -16.02 -11.55 -21.74
N LEU A 111 -14.76 -11.88 -21.97
CA LEU A 111 -14.16 -13.17 -21.64
C LEU A 111 -13.88 -13.20 -20.16
N GLY A 112 -14.89 -13.38 -19.33
CA GLY A 112 -14.72 -13.61 -17.91
C GLY A 112 -14.63 -15.09 -17.57
N LEU A 113 -14.20 -15.39 -16.35
CA LEU A 113 -14.14 -16.75 -15.81
C LEU A 113 -15.55 -17.33 -15.58
N SER A 114 -15.62 -18.54 -15.00
CA SER A 114 -16.89 -19.25 -14.75
C SER A 114 -17.88 -18.44 -13.90
N LEU A 115 -19.17 -18.81 -13.97
CA LEU A 115 -20.21 -18.17 -13.16
C LEU A 115 -19.90 -18.26 -11.65
N ILE A 116 -19.33 -19.37 -11.20
CA ILE A 116 -18.96 -19.58 -9.80
C ILE A 116 -17.94 -18.53 -9.37
N VAL A 117 -16.86 -18.33 -10.16
CA VAL A 117 -15.82 -17.34 -9.86
C VAL A 117 -16.41 -15.93 -9.85
N LYS A 118 -17.25 -15.58 -10.83
CA LYS A 118 -17.90 -14.26 -10.87
C LYS A 118 -18.78 -14.00 -9.65
N THR A 119 -19.54 -15.01 -9.21
CA THR A 119 -20.41 -14.88 -8.03
C THR A 119 -19.59 -14.74 -6.75
N SER A 120 -18.56 -15.58 -6.58
CA SER A 120 -17.67 -15.48 -5.42
C SER A 120 -16.96 -14.12 -5.37
N THR A 121 -16.49 -13.63 -6.51
CA THR A 121 -15.84 -12.30 -6.60
C THR A 121 -16.78 -11.16 -6.18
N ARG A 122 -18.06 -11.22 -6.56
CA ARG A 122 -19.06 -10.20 -6.15
C ARG A 122 -19.27 -10.15 -4.64
N ILE A 123 -19.11 -11.28 -3.96
CA ILE A 123 -19.22 -11.35 -2.50
C ILE A 123 -17.91 -10.90 -1.83
N VAL A 124 -16.78 -11.36 -2.34
CA VAL A 124 -15.46 -11.10 -1.73
C VAL A 124 -15.02 -9.65 -1.94
N PHE A 125 -15.33 -9.05 -3.09
CA PHE A 125 -14.90 -7.68 -3.40
C PHE A 125 -15.31 -6.64 -2.34
N PRO A 126 -16.59 -6.52 -1.91
CA PRO A 126 -16.95 -5.58 -0.86
C PRO A 126 -16.29 -5.90 0.49
N LEU A 127 -16.02 -7.16 0.80
CA LEU A 127 -15.31 -7.54 2.02
C LEU A 127 -13.86 -7.04 1.99
N ILE A 128 -13.17 -7.15 0.84
CA ILE A 128 -11.84 -6.58 0.65
C ILE A 128 -11.85 -5.06 0.88
N LEU A 129 -12.85 -4.36 0.34
CA LEU A 129 -12.97 -2.91 0.53
C LEU A 129 -13.16 -2.54 2.00
N ILE A 130 -14.04 -3.26 2.72
CA ILE A 130 -14.28 -3.01 4.15
C ILE A 130 -12.98 -3.22 4.95
N VAL A 131 -12.27 -4.32 4.70
CA VAL A 131 -11.00 -4.61 5.39
C VAL A 131 -9.96 -3.55 5.06
N ALA A 132 -9.81 -3.16 3.79
CA ALA A 132 -8.85 -2.13 3.37
C ALA A 132 -9.11 -0.79 4.07
N VAL A 133 -10.35 -0.33 4.08
CA VAL A 133 -10.75 0.92 4.74
C VAL A 133 -10.56 0.80 6.26
N SER A 134 -10.93 -0.33 6.87
CA SER A 134 -10.72 -0.56 8.29
C SER A 134 -9.24 -0.46 8.67
N VAL A 135 -8.36 -1.11 7.92
CA VAL A 135 -6.91 -1.07 8.17
C VAL A 135 -6.36 0.36 7.98
N ALA A 136 -6.84 1.11 6.97
CA ALA A 136 -6.43 2.50 6.76
C ALA A 136 -6.80 3.42 7.93
N LEU A 137 -8.03 3.29 8.43
CA LEU A 137 -8.57 4.17 9.47
C LEU A 137 -8.06 3.80 10.87
N HIS A 138 -7.66 2.56 11.11
CA HIS A 138 -7.19 2.09 12.42
C HIS A 138 -5.68 1.84 12.48
N GLY A 139 -4.91 2.06 11.43
CA GLY A 139 -3.48 1.76 11.37
C GLY A 139 -2.60 2.53 12.37
N HIS A 140 -3.11 3.59 13.00
CA HIS A 140 -2.48 4.29 14.11
C HIS A 140 -2.84 3.72 15.51
N LEU A 141 -3.83 2.83 15.57
CA LEU A 141 -4.33 2.21 16.80
C LEU A 141 -4.01 0.71 16.89
N THR A 142 -3.98 0.04 15.74
CA THR A 142 -3.81 -1.42 15.62
C THR A 142 -2.80 -1.72 14.51
N PRO A 143 -2.19 -2.93 14.49
CA PRO A 143 -1.29 -3.32 13.42
C PRO A 143 -1.88 -3.12 12.03
N GLY A 144 -1.15 -2.41 11.18
CA GLY A 144 -1.57 -2.01 9.84
C GLY A 144 -0.93 -0.68 9.46
N GLY A 145 -1.41 -0.08 8.39
CA GLY A 145 -0.93 1.23 7.93
C GLY A 145 -1.47 1.56 6.54
N GLY A 146 -1.12 2.72 6.04
CA GLY A 146 -1.59 3.21 4.74
C GLY A 146 -1.14 2.33 3.58
N PHE A 147 0.12 1.88 3.58
CA PHE A 147 0.65 1.01 2.53
C PHE A 147 -0.05 -0.36 2.50
N GLN A 148 -0.19 -1.01 3.66
CA GLN A 148 -0.89 -2.30 3.78
C GLN A 148 -2.34 -2.18 3.33
N ALA A 149 -3.03 -1.16 3.81
CA ALA A 149 -4.42 -0.88 3.44
C ALA A 149 -4.58 -0.62 1.93
N GLY A 150 -3.69 0.18 1.34
CA GLY A 150 -3.66 0.47 -0.10
C GLY A 150 -3.40 -0.78 -0.93
N SER A 151 -2.48 -1.64 -0.49
CA SER A 151 -2.21 -2.92 -1.13
C SER A 151 -3.43 -3.85 -1.10
N ILE A 152 -4.12 -3.94 0.05
CA ILE A 152 -5.37 -4.71 0.18
C ILE A 152 -6.45 -4.13 -0.74
N LEU A 153 -6.61 -2.79 -0.80
CA LEU A 153 -7.56 -2.14 -1.70
C LEU A 153 -7.35 -2.56 -3.15
N ALA A 154 -6.10 -2.59 -3.61
CA ALA A 154 -5.77 -2.90 -5.00
C ALA A 154 -6.05 -4.37 -5.39
N VAL A 155 -6.10 -5.28 -4.43
CA VAL A 155 -6.51 -6.68 -4.67
C VAL A 155 -7.95 -6.74 -5.20
N GLY A 156 -8.83 -5.82 -4.78
CA GLY A 156 -10.21 -5.76 -5.27
C GLY A 156 -10.30 -5.58 -6.79
N PRO A 157 -9.77 -4.50 -7.39
CA PRO A 157 -9.69 -4.32 -8.83
C PRO A 157 -8.97 -5.46 -9.55
N LEU A 158 -7.86 -5.98 -9.01
CA LEU A 158 -7.16 -7.12 -9.58
C LEU A 158 -8.06 -8.36 -9.69
N LEU A 159 -8.81 -8.67 -8.63
CA LEU A 159 -9.76 -9.78 -8.61
C LEU A 159 -10.88 -9.57 -9.63
N LEU A 160 -11.38 -8.35 -9.80
CA LEU A 160 -12.39 -8.01 -10.80
C LEU A 160 -11.85 -8.15 -12.23
N ILE A 161 -10.61 -7.73 -12.50
CA ILE A 161 -9.94 -7.93 -13.79
C ILE A 161 -9.87 -9.43 -14.12
N ALA A 162 -9.41 -10.24 -13.17
CA ALA A 162 -9.26 -11.68 -13.36
C ALA A 162 -10.61 -12.38 -13.57
N ALA A 163 -11.64 -12.04 -12.79
CA ALA A 163 -12.93 -12.72 -12.84
C ALA A 163 -13.83 -12.28 -14.02
N PHE A 164 -13.81 -11.01 -14.38
CA PHE A 164 -14.72 -10.44 -15.37
C PHE A 164 -14.02 -9.96 -16.64
N SER A 165 -13.07 -9.09 -16.55
CA SER A 165 -12.15 -8.54 -17.55
C SER A 165 -11.80 -7.08 -17.24
N ARG A 166 -10.80 -6.51 -17.92
CA ARG A 166 -10.50 -5.07 -17.89
C ARG A 166 -11.71 -4.21 -18.34
N HIS A 167 -12.44 -4.64 -19.36
CA HIS A 167 -13.62 -3.91 -19.88
C HIS A 167 -14.72 -3.74 -18.83
N PHE A 168 -14.90 -4.72 -17.95
CA PHE A 168 -15.87 -4.63 -16.85
C PHE A 168 -15.56 -3.46 -15.91
N LEU A 169 -14.30 -3.24 -15.55
CA LEU A 169 -13.91 -2.13 -14.69
C LEU A 169 -14.18 -0.78 -15.36
N GLY A 170 -13.80 -0.66 -16.64
CA GLY A 170 -14.01 0.58 -17.39
C GLY A 170 -15.49 0.91 -17.61
N ASN A 171 -16.29 -0.08 -17.99
CA ASN A 171 -17.70 0.15 -18.39
C ASN A 171 -18.66 0.19 -17.19
N ARG A 172 -18.50 -0.73 -16.23
CA ARG A 172 -19.43 -0.86 -15.09
C ARG A 172 -19.01 0.00 -13.89
N LEU A 173 -17.75 -0.02 -13.52
CA LEU A 173 -17.24 0.74 -12.39
C LEU A 173 -16.72 2.13 -12.79
N ARG A 174 -16.64 2.40 -14.09
CA ARG A 174 -16.07 3.65 -14.63
C ARG A 174 -14.68 3.95 -14.06
N LEU A 175 -13.93 2.90 -13.71
CA LEU A 175 -12.58 3.00 -13.23
C LEU A 175 -11.65 3.14 -14.43
N SER A 176 -11.04 4.31 -14.56
CA SER A 176 -10.10 4.63 -15.64
C SER A 176 -8.72 4.90 -15.06
N GLU A 177 -7.72 4.79 -15.92
CA GLU A 177 -6.32 5.10 -15.60
C GLU A 177 -6.16 6.53 -15.12
N ASP A 178 -6.83 7.50 -15.77
CA ASP A 178 -6.83 8.92 -15.34
C ASP A 178 -7.37 9.10 -13.92
N LYS A 179 -8.44 8.37 -13.55
CA LYS A 179 -9.00 8.44 -12.20
C LYS A 179 -8.04 7.86 -11.16
N CYS A 180 -7.39 6.75 -11.48
CA CYS A 180 -6.38 6.16 -10.63
C CYS A 180 -5.18 7.11 -10.47
N LEU A 181 -4.73 7.72 -11.57
CA LEU A 181 -3.64 8.70 -11.55
C LEU A 181 -4.01 9.93 -10.72
N THR A 182 -5.23 10.46 -10.90
CA THR A 182 -5.73 11.60 -10.13
C THR A 182 -5.83 11.28 -8.64
N LEU A 183 -6.44 10.14 -8.27
CA LEU A 183 -6.60 9.74 -6.87
C LEU A 183 -5.25 9.52 -6.19
N ARG A 184 -4.30 8.90 -6.90
CA ARG A 184 -2.93 8.74 -6.45
C ARG A 184 -2.24 10.09 -6.22
N SER A 185 -2.38 11.02 -7.18
CA SER A 185 -1.80 12.37 -7.06
C SER A 185 -2.37 13.13 -5.88
N ILE A 186 -3.67 13.01 -5.62
CA ILE A 186 -4.32 13.57 -4.43
C ILE A 186 -3.68 12.99 -3.15
N GLY A 187 -3.50 11.67 -3.07
CA GLY A 187 -2.85 11.02 -1.92
C GLY A 187 -1.44 11.57 -1.68
N LEU A 188 -0.62 11.71 -2.74
CA LEU A 188 0.74 12.25 -2.63
C LEU A 188 0.75 13.73 -2.20
N ILE A 189 -0.14 14.55 -2.75
CA ILE A 189 -0.29 15.96 -2.34
C ILE A 189 -0.68 16.04 -0.86
N LEU A 190 -1.61 15.20 -0.41
CA LEU A 190 -1.99 15.14 1.00
C LEU A 190 -0.81 14.76 1.91
N ILE A 191 0.03 13.80 1.53
CA ILE A 191 1.25 13.46 2.28
C ILE A 191 2.13 14.71 2.43
N VAL A 192 2.42 15.41 1.33
CA VAL A 192 3.25 16.62 1.35
C VAL A 192 2.64 17.71 2.22
N LEU A 193 1.33 17.93 2.12
CA LEU A 193 0.63 18.93 2.94
C LEU A 193 0.70 18.58 4.43
N VAL A 194 0.45 17.34 4.82
CA VAL A 194 0.53 16.89 6.21
C VAL A 194 1.95 17.02 6.76
N ILE A 195 2.97 16.73 5.94
CA ILE A 195 4.39 16.89 6.30
C ILE A 195 4.75 18.37 6.52
N ALA A 196 4.24 19.26 5.67
CA ALA A 196 4.58 20.68 5.69
C ALA A 196 3.78 21.48 6.75
N LEU A 197 2.57 21.05 7.09
CA LEU A 197 1.64 21.78 7.94
C LEU A 197 2.21 22.16 9.32
N PRO A 198 3.00 21.30 10.02
CA PRO A 198 3.60 21.69 11.29
C PRO A 198 4.48 22.94 11.19
N LEU A 199 5.31 23.00 10.14
CA LEU A 199 6.19 24.14 9.91
C LEU A 199 5.38 25.43 9.62
N ILE A 200 4.33 25.33 8.81
CA ILE A 200 3.41 26.43 8.52
C ILE A 200 2.69 26.90 9.78
N ALA A 201 2.39 26.00 10.70
CA ALA A 201 1.76 26.29 11.99
C ALA A 201 2.73 26.82 13.06
N GLY A 202 4.02 27.00 12.72
CA GLY A 202 5.02 27.56 13.63
C GLY A 202 5.80 26.52 14.44
N ALA A 203 5.71 25.24 14.08
CA ALA A 203 6.62 24.21 14.62
C ALA A 203 8.04 24.40 14.07
N VAL A 204 9.04 23.85 14.77
CA VAL A 204 10.45 24.00 14.38
C VAL A 204 10.85 22.97 13.31
N ALA A 205 10.09 21.87 13.15
CA ALA A 205 10.41 20.80 12.24
C ALA A 205 9.25 20.39 11.34
N LEU A 206 9.59 19.92 10.13
CA LEU A 206 8.67 19.18 9.27
C LEU A 206 8.25 17.87 9.95
N MET A 207 7.09 17.31 9.55
CA MET A 207 6.58 16.01 10.02
C MET A 207 6.36 15.92 11.54
N GLN A 208 6.37 17.01 12.26
CA GLN A 208 6.15 16.98 13.70
C GLN A 208 4.73 16.57 14.02
N ASN A 209 4.56 15.36 14.55
CA ASN A 209 3.26 14.82 14.90
C ASN A 209 2.66 15.48 16.14
N GLN A 210 3.39 15.45 17.25
CA GLN A 210 2.95 15.96 18.56
C GLN A 210 3.90 17.04 19.06
N PRO A 211 3.46 17.92 19.99
CA PRO A 211 4.36 18.85 20.67
C PRO A 211 5.59 18.15 21.27
N LYS A 212 6.75 18.79 21.18
CA LYS A 212 8.01 18.33 21.74
C LYS A 212 8.58 19.43 22.67
N PRO A 213 9.46 19.12 23.63
CA PRO A 213 10.04 20.14 24.53
C PRO A 213 10.72 21.29 23.80
N TRP A 214 11.36 21.00 22.66
CA TRP A 214 12.06 21.97 21.82
C TRP A 214 11.17 22.60 20.72
N SER A 215 9.93 22.11 20.55
CA SER A 215 8.94 22.62 19.58
C SER A 215 7.52 22.35 20.12
N PRO A 216 7.00 23.24 20.98
CA PRO A 216 5.73 23.02 21.69
C PRO A 216 4.49 23.11 20.82
N THR A 217 4.62 23.61 19.58
CA THR A 217 3.51 23.82 18.66
C THR A 217 3.29 22.57 17.79
N SER A 218 2.05 22.10 17.69
CA SER A 218 1.62 21.10 16.68
C SER A 218 0.20 21.43 16.23
N PRO A 219 -0.07 21.40 14.90
CA PRO A 219 -1.41 21.59 14.38
C PRO A 219 -2.30 20.36 14.52
N PHE A 220 -1.73 19.21 14.89
CA PHE A 220 -2.42 17.93 14.91
C PHE A 220 -2.77 17.52 16.33
N PRO A 221 -4.07 17.52 16.71
CA PRO A 221 -4.51 17.05 18.00
C PRO A 221 -4.39 15.51 18.10
N ALA A 222 -4.03 14.99 19.27
CA ALA A 222 -4.05 13.54 19.50
C ALA A 222 -5.48 12.97 19.51
N TYR A 223 -6.44 13.79 19.94
CA TYR A 223 -7.85 13.44 20.09
C TYR A 223 -8.75 14.51 19.49
N VAL A 224 -9.87 14.09 18.89
CA VAL A 224 -10.97 14.98 18.47
C VAL A 224 -12.25 14.46 19.14
N GLY A 225 -12.66 15.13 20.20
CA GLY A 225 -13.71 14.61 21.07
C GLY A 225 -13.33 13.23 21.63
N PRO A 226 -14.19 12.21 21.50
CA PRO A 226 -13.89 10.86 21.94
C PRO A 226 -13.00 10.07 20.97
N LEU A 227 -12.74 10.61 19.78
CA LEU A 227 -11.97 9.91 18.75
C LEU A 227 -10.47 10.12 18.96
N TRP A 228 -9.75 9.02 18.99
CA TRP A 228 -8.29 9.02 19.03
C TRP A 228 -7.73 8.99 17.61
N ILE A 229 -7.11 10.07 17.17
CA ILE A 229 -6.58 10.22 15.81
C ILE A 229 -5.06 10.21 15.73
N SER A 230 -4.36 10.20 16.87
CA SER A 230 -2.89 10.16 16.94
C SER A 230 -2.20 11.25 16.08
N GLY A 231 -2.82 12.41 15.98
CA GLY A 231 -2.26 13.56 15.27
C GLY A 231 -2.14 13.35 13.75
N SER A 232 -0.95 13.62 13.21
CA SER A 232 -0.65 13.47 11.78
C SER A 232 -0.68 12.03 11.28
N LEU A 233 -0.49 11.05 12.16
CA LEU A 233 -0.38 9.63 11.79
C LEU A 233 -1.65 9.12 11.07
N PHE A 234 -2.82 9.51 11.54
CA PHE A 234 -4.09 9.18 10.88
C PHE A 234 -4.15 9.72 9.46
N PHE A 235 -3.83 10.99 9.28
CA PHE A 235 -3.89 11.64 7.96
C PHE A 235 -2.86 11.07 6.99
N LEU A 236 -1.66 10.75 7.46
CA LEU A 236 -0.61 10.13 6.65
C LEU A 236 -1.01 8.72 6.22
N ASN A 237 -1.59 7.90 7.12
CA ASN A 237 -2.10 6.58 6.77
C ASN A 237 -3.21 6.66 5.69
N VAL A 238 -4.15 7.59 5.82
CA VAL A 238 -5.23 7.76 4.82
C VAL A 238 -4.67 8.26 3.48
N ALA A 239 -3.74 9.19 3.51
CA ALA A 239 -3.11 9.72 2.30
C ALA A 239 -2.29 8.65 1.56
N GLU A 240 -1.52 7.85 2.30
CA GLU A 240 -0.76 6.72 1.76
C GLU A 240 -1.68 5.62 1.22
N PHE A 241 -2.75 5.29 1.93
CA PHE A 241 -3.79 4.36 1.46
C PHE A 241 -4.32 4.74 0.08
N LEU A 242 -4.64 6.03 -0.14
CA LEU A 242 -5.10 6.52 -1.43
C LEU A 242 -4.01 6.43 -2.50
N ALA A 243 -2.79 6.87 -2.18
CA ALA A 243 -1.68 6.87 -3.12
C ALA A 243 -1.27 5.47 -3.56
N VAL A 244 -1.16 4.53 -2.61
CA VAL A 244 -0.73 3.15 -2.86
C VAL A 244 -1.84 2.34 -3.53
N GLY A 245 -3.07 2.42 -3.03
CA GLY A 245 -4.21 1.70 -3.58
C GLY A 245 -4.51 2.08 -5.04
N ALA A 246 -4.52 3.38 -5.33
CA ALA A 246 -4.67 3.87 -6.70
C ALA A 246 -3.46 3.53 -7.58
N GLY A 247 -2.24 3.60 -7.04
CA GLY A 247 -1.01 3.27 -7.75
C GLY A 247 -0.96 1.81 -8.20
N PHE A 248 -1.19 0.86 -7.31
CA PHE A 248 -1.25 -0.56 -7.67
C PHE A 248 -2.42 -0.87 -8.61
N THR A 249 -3.59 -0.26 -8.38
CA THR A 249 -4.73 -0.43 -9.29
C THR A 249 -4.39 0.02 -10.71
N LEU A 250 -3.70 1.16 -10.83
CA LEU A 250 -3.22 1.66 -12.12
C LEU A 250 -2.26 0.67 -12.81
N LEU A 251 -1.29 0.11 -12.08
CA LEU A 251 -0.39 -0.91 -12.61
C LEU A 251 -1.16 -2.14 -13.08
N PHE A 252 -2.14 -2.63 -12.32
CA PHE A 252 -2.94 -3.80 -12.73
C PHE A 252 -3.76 -3.52 -13.99
N LEU A 253 -4.29 -2.30 -14.15
CA LEU A 253 -4.98 -1.89 -15.37
C LEU A 253 -4.02 -1.90 -16.58
N LEU A 254 -2.81 -1.41 -16.42
CA LEU A 254 -1.80 -1.41 -17.50
C LEU A 254 -1.33 -2.83 -17.84
N LEU A 255 -1.03 -3.65 -16.84
CA LEU A 255 -0.61 -5.04 -17.02
C LEU A 255 -1.72 -5.95 -17.58
N SER A 256 -2.99 -5.53 -17.51
CA SER A 256 -4.11 -6.27 -18.06
C SER A 256 -4.36 -6.02 -19.57
N ILE A 257 -3.50 -5.23 -20.24
CA ILE A 257 -3.54 -5.05 -21.69
C ILE A 257 -3.19 -6.40 -22.35
N PRO A 258 -4.03 -6.92 -23.30
CA PRO A 258 -3.76 -8.16 -23.99
C PRO A 258 -2.43 -8.14 -24.75
N GLU A 259 -1.70 -9.25 -24.72
CA GLU A 259 -0.42 -9.38 -25.43
C GLU A 259 -0.57 -9.18 -26.93
N GLU A 260 -1.67 -9.63 -27.53
CA GLU A 260 -1.98 -9.45 -28.95
C GLU A 260 -2.06 -7.97 -29.34
N ASP A 261 -2.70 -7.15 -28.49
CA ASP A 261 -2.79 -5.71 -28.72
C ASP A 261 -1.41 -5.06 -28.57
N PHE A 262 -0.62 -5.54 -27.61
CA PHE A 262 0.73 -5.05 -27.38
C PHE A 262 1.65 -5.34 -28.57
N ARG A 263 1.67 -6.59 -29.08
CA ARG A 263 2.46 -7.00 -30.25
C ARG A 263 2.05 -6.24 -31.49
N ARG A 264 0.75 -6.14 -31.78
CA ARG A 264 0.21 -5.41 -32.92
C ARG A 264 0.66 -3.96 -32.96
N ILE A 265 0.67 -3.28 -31.81
CA ILE A 265 1.02 -1.86 -31.72
C ILE A 265 2.52 -1.64 -31.86
N LEU A 266 3.36 -2.54 -31.34
CA LEU A 266 4.80 -2.45 -31.44
C LEU A 266 5.36 -2.97 -32.76
N GLY A 267 4.53 -3.65 -33.59
CA GLY A 267 4.96 -4.25 -34.85
C GLY A 267 5.81 -5.51 -34.69
N LEU A 268 5.58 -6.27 -33.58
CA LEU A 268 6.31 -7.49 -33.22
C LEU A 268 5.53 -8.76 -33.63
#